data_008620ef8f4f5864512195f930cc5787
#
_entry.id   008620ef8f4f5864512195f930cc5787
#
_cell.length_a   1.000
_cell.length_b   1.000
_cell.length_c   1.000
_cell.angle_alpha   90.00
_cell.angle_beta   90.00
_cell.angle_gamma   90.00
#
_symmetry.space_group_name_H-M   'P 1'
#
loop_
_entity.id
_entity.type
_entity.pdbx_description
1 polymer ?
#
loop_
_entity_poly.entity_id
_entity_poly.type
_entity_poly.pdbx_seq_one_letter_code
_entity_poly.pdbx_strand_id
1 'polypeptide(L)'
;GLSLQKCNYIKNLALKISKEEIILERFEKLSSQEVFKTLINLKGIGEWTINNYRLFALQDIDAWPGSDLALKESIKRLKNFDIRPNTIDMQIISNKWKPFRGAAALILWHYYGNIKRLRNDN
;
A
#
# COMPACT_ATOMS: atom_id res chain seq x y z
N GLY A 1 -6.71 -8.74 -10.71
CA GLY A 1 -5.53 -9.52 -10.44
C GLY A 1 -4.31 -8.69 -10.11
N LEU A 2 -3.33 -9.33 -9.53
CA LEU A 2 -2.05 -8.72 -9.22
C LEU A 2 -1.19 -8.66 -10.48
N SER A 3 -0.41 -7.57 -10.65
CA SER A 3 0.58 -7.50 -11.71
C SER A 3 1.68 -8.53 -11.46
N LEU A 4 2.43 -8.88 -12.52
CA LEU A 4 3.58 -9.79 -12.39
C LEU A 4 4.61 -9.26 -11.39
N GLN A 5 4.85 -7.94 -11.41
CA GLN A 5 5.77 -7.28 -10.48
C GLN A 5 5.33 -7.44 -9.02
N LYS A 6 4.04 -7.25 -8.75
CA LYS A 6 3.48 -7.43 -7.40
C LYS A 6 3.57 -8.89 -6.94
N CYS A 7 3.30 -9.84 -7.84
CA CYS A 7 3.49 -11.25 -7.55
C CYS A 7 4.94 -11.59 -7.18
N ASN A 8 5.90 -11.01 -7.89
CA ASN A 8 7.33 -11.21 -7.59
C ASN A 8 7.71 -10.63 -6.22
N TYR A 9 7.16 -9.48 -5.85
CA TYR A 9 7.39 -8.89 -4.53
C TYR A 9 6.87 -9.80 -3.42
N ILE A 10 5.66 -10.35 -3.59
CA ILE A 10 5.07 -11.27 -2.61
C ILE A 10 5.91 -12.55 -2.48
N LYS A 11 6.35 -13.12 -3.60
CA LYS A 11 7.21 -14.31 -3.61
C LYS A 11 8.53 -14.05 -2.90
N ASN A 12 9.16 -12.91 -3.16
CA ASN A 12 10.43 -12.55 -2.51
C ASN A 12 10.26 -12.38 -1.01
N LEU A 13 9.17 -11.76 -0.58
CA LEU A 13 8.87 -11.59 0.83
C LEU A 13 8.65 -12.95 1.50
N ALA A 14 7.84 -13.82 0.89
CA ALA A 14 7.60 -15.18 1.40
C ALA A 14 8.88 -15.99 1.51
N LEU A 15 9.77 -15.87 0.53
CA LEU A 15 11.05 -16.57 0.53
C LEU A 15 11.94 -16.11 1.69
N LYS A 16 11.99 -14.79 1.94
CA LYS A 16 12.77 -14.23 3.05
C LYS A 16 12.23 -14.67 4.41
N ILE A 17 10.92 -14.78 4.54
CA ILE A 17 10.27 -15.29 5.75
C ILE A 17 10.65 -16.77 5.96
N SER A 18 10.57 -17.57 4.90
CA SER A 18 10.89 -19.00 4.98
C SER A 18 12.36 -19.28 5.33
N LYS A 19 13.26 -18.36 4.96
CA LYS A 19 14.70 -18.46 5.29
C LYS A 19 15.05 -17.83 6.64
N GLU A 20 14.05 -17.39 7.40
CA GLU A 20 14.23 -16.72 8.68
C GLU A 20 15.05 -15.42 8.62
N GLU A 21 15.21 -14.83 7.43
CA GLU A 21 15.79 -13.52 7.28
C GLU A 21 14.86 -12.43 7.83
N ILE A 22 13.55 -12.72 7.85
CA ILE A 22 12.51 -11.90 8.44
C ILE A 22 11.74 -12.75 9.44
N ILE A 23 11.69 -12.31 10.68
CA ILE A 23 10.91 -12.97 11.73
C ILE A 23 9.70 -12.10 12.02
N LEU A 24 8.53 -12.53 11.50
CA LEU A 24 7.29 -11.75 11.54
C LEU A 24 6.84 -11.42 12.95
N GLU A 25 7.02 -12.35 13.90
CA GLU A 25 6.58 -12.17 15.27
C GLU A 25 7.25 -10.98 15.96
N ARG A 26 8.43 -10.59 15.49
CA ARG A 26 9.14 -9.42 16.02
C ARG A 26 8.50 -8.10 15.58
N PHE A 27 7.81 -8.11 14.45
CA PHE A 27 7.21 -6.88 13.90
C PHE A 27 6.00 -6.39 14.68
N GLU A 28 5.30 -7.28 15.36
CA GLU A 28 4.15 -6.91 16.19
C GLU A 28 4.53 -5.91 17.31
N LYS A 29 5.80 -5.94 17.73
CA LYS A 29 6.31 -5.09 18.81
C LYS A 29 6.99 -3.82 18.30
N LEU A 30 7.14 -3.68 16.97
CA LEU A 30 7.81 -2.53 16.38
C LEU A 30 6.79 -1.47 15.96
N SER A 31 7.25 -0.20 15.96
CA SER A 31 6.46 0.86 15.37
C SER A 31 6.43 0.73 13.84
N SER A 32 5.46 1.38 13.20
CA SER A 32 5.35 1.40 11.74
C SER A 32 6.62 1.88 11.07
N GLN A 33 7.28 2.89 11.64
CA GLN A 33 8.55 3.41 11.11
C GLN A 33 9.68 2.40 11.22
N GLU A 34 9.74 1.66 12.33
CA GLU A 34 10.77 0.62 12.53
C GLU A 34 10.56 -0.54 11.56
N VAL A 35 9.31 -0.96 11.33
CA VAL A 35 8.98 -1.98 10.33
C VAL A 35 9.42 -1.51 8.95
N PHE A 36 9.10 -0.27 8.58
CA PHE A 36 9.49 0.29 7.28
C PHE A 36 11.00 0.28 7.11
N LYS A 37 11.76 0.81 8.09
CA LYS A 37 13.21 0.86 8.05
C LYS A 37 13.84 -0.52 7.92
N THR A 38 13.28 -1.50 8.61
CA THR A 38 13.80 -2.87 8.57
C THR A 38 13.57 -3.51 7.21
N LEU A 39 12.36 -3.36 6.66
CA LEU A 39 11.97 -4.02 5.41
C LEU A 39 12.54 -3.34 4.17
N ILE A 40 12.67 -2.01 4.16
CA ILE A 40 13.15 -1.28 2.97
C ILE A 40 14.61 -1.62 2.64
N ASN A 41 15.38 -2.04 3.64
CA ASN A 41 16.78 -2.44 3.45
C ASN A 41 16.92 -3.82 2.80
N LEU A 42 15.83 -4.58 2.68
CA LEU A 42 15.86 -5.89 2.06
C LEU A 42 15.73 -5.77 0.54
N LYS A 43 16.64 -6.41 -0.18
CA LYS A 43 16.64 -6.38 -1.65
C LYS A 43 15.34 -6.98 -2.20
N GLY A 44 14.71 -6.27 -3.12
CA GLY A 44 13.47 -6.72 -3.76
C GLY A 44 12.20 -6.39 -2.99
N ILE A 45 12.30 -5.70 -1.87
CA ILE A 45 11.15 -5.23 -1.09
C ILE A 45 11.00 -3.73 -1.33
N GLY A 46 9.88 -3.31 -1.91
CA GLY A 46 9.58 -1.91 -2.17
C GLY A 46 8.57 -1.34 -1.20
N GLU A 47 8.39 -0.03 -1.27
CA GLU A 47 7.46 0.71 -0.42
C GLU A 47 6.01 0.18 -0.50
N TRP A 48 5.55 -0.17 -1.70
CA TRP A 48 4.20 -0.71 -1.88
C TRP A 48 3.99 -1.99 -1.06
N THR A 49 4.96 -2.93 -1.14
CA THR A 49 4.88 -4.20 -0.41
C THR A 49 4.87 -3.99 1.10
N ILE A 50 5.74 -3.08 1.59
CA ILE A 50 5.85 -2.77 3.01
C ILE A 50 4.54 -2.18 3.55
N ASN A 51 3.97 -1.21 2.85
CA ASN A 51 2.73 -0.56 3.29
C ASN A 51 1.54 -1.52 3.24
N ASN A 52 1.49 -2.40 2.26
CA ASN A 52 0.46 -3.43 2.21
C ASN A 52 0.62 -4.44 3.35
N TYR A 53 1.85 -4.84 3.68
CA TYR A 53 2.11 -5.71 4.82
C TYR A 53 1.67 -5.04 6.14
N ARG A 54 2.04 -3.77 6.33
CA ARG A 54 1.62 -3.01 7.51
C ARG A 54 0.10 -2.95 7.65
N LEU A 55 -0.59 -2.70 6.53
CA LEU A 55 -2.04 -2.55 6.55
C LEU A 55 -2.75 -3.87 6.81
N PHE A 56 -2.40 -4.93 6.07
CA PHE A 56 -3.16 -6.18 6.08
C PHE A 56 -2.70 -7.16 7.18
N ALA A 57 -1.40 -7.28 7.39
CA ALA A 57 -0.86 -8.25 8.35
C ALA A 57 -0.68 -7.67 9.74
N LEU A 58 -0.18 -6.44 9.84
CA LEU A 58 0.04 -5.78 11.13
C LEU A 58 -1.17 -4.96 11.60
N GLN A 59 -2.19 -4.81 10.76
CA GLN A 59 -3.40 -4.03 11.04
C GLN A 59 -3.08 -2.59 11.44
N ASP A 60 -2.08 -2.01 10.80
CA ASP A 60 -1.71 -0.61 11.00
C ASP A 60 -2.71 0.29 10.27
N ILE A 61 -3.64 0.84 11.03
CA ILE A 61 -4.73 1.66 10.47
C ILE A 61 -4.25 2.94 9.79
N ASP A 62 -3.01 3.33 10.03
CA ASP A 62 -2.42 4.52 9.40
C ASP A 62 -1.40 4.19 8.32
N ALA A 63 -1.28 2.94 7.90
CA ALA A 63 -0.42 2.58 6.78
C ALA A 63 -0.98 3.17 5.48
N TRP A 64 -0.13 3.87 4.72
CA TRP A 64 -0.55 4.55 3.49
C TRP A 64 0.28 4.11 2.29
N PRO A 65 -0.26 3.24 1.43
CA PRO A 65 0.43 2.82 0.21
C PRO A 65 0.25 3.86 -0.92
N GLY A 66 0.74 5.06 -0.71
CA GLY A 66 0.53 6.21 -1.61
C GLY A 66 1.13 6.05 -3.00
N SER A 67 2.00 5.07 -3.22
CA SER A 67 2.54 4.75 -4.54
C SER A 67 1.59 3.88 -5.37
N ASP A 68 0.51 3.37 -4.78
CA ASP A 68 -0.44 2.47 -5.45
C ASP A 68 -1.20 3.19 -6.55
N LEU A 69 -1.22 2.57 -7.74
CA LEU A 69 -1.83 3.17 -8.93
C LEU A 69 -3.35 3.32 -8.79
N ALA A 70 -4.02 2.33 -8.21
CA ALA A 70 -5.46 2.38 -8.02
C ALA A 70 -5.87 3.51 -7.07
N LEU A 71 -5.07 3.75 -6.02
CA LEU A 71 -5.31 4.87 -5.11
C LEU A 71 -5.10 6.22 -5.81
N LYS A 72 -4.05 6.34 -6.62
CA LYS A 72 -3.80 7.57 -7.38
C LYS A 72 -4.93 7.87 -8.35
N GLU A 73 -5.41 6.85 -9.05
CA GLU A 73 -6.51 7.00 -9.99
C GLU A 73 -7.82 7.38 -9.27
N SER A 74 -8.08 6.79 -8.13
CA SER A 74 -9.25 7.13 -7.31
C SER A 74 -9.22 8.59 -6.86
N ILE A 75 -8.08 9.06 -6.38
CA ILE A 75 -7.91 10.46 -5.97
C ILE A 75 -8.09 11.40 -7.16
N LYS A 76 -7.50 11.06 -8.31
CA LYS A 76 -7.66 11.86 -9.53
C LYS A 76 -9.14 12.09 -9.84
N ARG A 77 -9.95 11.03 -9.79
CA ARG A 77 -11.37 11.10 -10.11
C ARG A 77 -12.17 11.86 -9.06
N LEU A 78 -11.95 11.55 -7.79
CA LEU A 78 -12.70 12.18 -6.70
C LEU A 78 -12.43 13.68 -6.57
N LYS A 79 -11.21 14.11 -6.88
CA LYS A 79 -10.82 15.52 -6.78
C LYS A 79 -10.84 16.26 -8.11
N ASN A 80 -11.26 15.60 -9.19
CA ASN A 80 -11.32 16.16 -10.53
C ASN A 80 -9.98 16.72 -11.01
N PHE A 81 -8.88 16.00 -10.75
CA PHE A 81 -7.57 16.38 -11.25
C PHE A 81 -7.44 16.05 -12.73
N ASP A 82 -6.73 16.88 -13.48
CA ASP A 82 -6.46 16.64 -14.90
C ASP A 82 -5.46 15.50 -15.10
N ILE A 83 -4.49 15.39 -14.20
CA ILE A 83 -3.47 14.36 -14.24
C ILE A 83 -3.45 13.60 -12.91
N ARG A 84 -2.92 12.38 -12.98
CA ARG A 84 -2.80 11.52 -11.80
C ARG A 84 -1.78 12.12 -10.83
N PRO A 85 -2.13 12.21 -9.51
CA PRO A 85 -1.18 12.74 -8.53
C PRO A 85 0.04 11.80 -8.41
N ASN A 86 1.21 12.39 -8.19
CA ASN A 86 2.42 11.62 -7.92
C ASN A 86 2.46 11.18 -6.44
N THR A 87 3.48 10.40 -6.07
CA THR A 87 3.59 9.86 -4.71
C THR A 87 3.73 10.97 -3.65
N ILE A 88 4.41 12.07 -3.98
CA ILE A 88 4.56 13.21 -3.07
C ILE A 88 3.21 13.87 -2.85
N ASP A 89 2.45 14.10 -3.94
CA ASP A 89 1.10 14.67 -3.85
C ASP A 89 0.18 13.78 -3.01
N MET A 90 0.26 12.46 -3.20
CA MET A 90 -0.52 11.50 -2.42
C MET A 90 -0.19 11.58 -0.93
N GLN A 91 1.07 11.79 -0.59
CA GLN A 91 1.49 11.98 0.80
C GLN A 91 0.87 13.24 1.40
N ILE A 92 0.91 14.36 0.67
CA ILE A 92 0.33 15.63 1.13
C ILE A 92 -1.19 15.50 1.31
N ILE A 93 -1.87 14.91 0.33
CA ILE A 93 -3.32 14.72 0.38
C ILE A 93 -3.73 13.88 1.59
N SER A 94 -2.99 12.81 1.87
CA SER A 94 -3.32 11.87 2.94
C SER A 94 -3.05 12.41 4.35
N ASN A 95 -2.27 13.47 4.50
CA ASN A 95 -1.88 13.99 5.81
C ASN A 95 -3.09 14.33 6.69
N LYS A 96 -4.15 14.85 6.12
CA LYS A 96 -5.37 15.21 6.85
C LYS A 96 -6.17 13.99 7.32
N TRP A 97 -5.84 12.79 6.82
CA TRP A 97 -6.53 11.56 7.22
C TRP A 97 -5.79 10.79 8.33
N LYS A 98 -4.65 11.31 8.78
CA LYS A 98 -3.95 10.72 9.94
C LYS A 98 -4.86 10.74 11.15
N PRO A 99 -4.85 9.73 12.02
CA PRO A 99 -4.08 8.48 11.94
C PRO A 99 -4.86 7.34 11.26
N PHE A 100 -5.74 7.62 10.30
CA PHE A 100 -6.64 6.65 9.68
C PHE A 100 -6.41 6.50 8.17
N ARG A 101 -5.18 6.73 7.71
CA ARG A 101 -4.85 6.66 6.28
C ARG A 101 -5.07 5.27 5.68
N GLY A 102 -4.87 4.22 6.50
CA GLY A 102 -5.16 2.85 6.07
C GLY A 102 -6.63 2.63 5.78
N ALA A 103 -7.51 3.16 6.63
CA ALA A 103 -8.95 3.11 6.38
C ALA A 103 -9.31 3.85 5.10
N ALA A 104 -8.71 5.02 4.86
CA ALA A 104 -8.91 5.76 3.62
C ALA A 104 -8.48 4.95 2.39
N ALA A 105 -7.35 4.24 2.48
CA ALA A 105 -6.89 3.37 1.40
C ALA A 105 -7.90 2.28 1.07
N LEU A 106 -8.47 1.63 2.09
CA LEU A 106 -9.48 0.58 1.89
C LEU A 106 -10.72 1.13 1.20
N ILE A 107 -11.18 2.31 1.59
CA ILE A 107 -12.33 2.98 0.98
C ILE A 107 -12.02 3.32 -0.49
N LEU A 108 -10.84 3.85 -0.77
CA LEU A 108 -10.42 4.21 -2.12
C LEU A 108 -10.28 2.99 -3.04
N TRP A 109 -9.78 1.87 -2.54
CA TRP A 109 -9.73 0.62 -3.31
C TRP A 109 -11.13 0.11 -3.63
N HIS A 110 -12.04 0.20 -2.68
CA HIS A 110 -13.44 -0.16 -2.91
C HIS A 110 -14.07 0.72 -4.00
N TYR A 111 -13.85 2.02 -3.91
CA TYR A 111 -14.30 2.99 -4.92
C TYR A 111 -13.72 2.67 -6.30
N TYR A 112 -12.42 2.39 -6.37
CA TYR A 112 -11.77 2.02 -7.63
C TYR A 112 -12.35 0.74 -8.24
N GLY A 113 -12.62 -0.25 -7.42
CA GLY A 113 -13.25 -1.49 -7.87
C GLY A 113 -14.63 -1.25 -8.48
N ASN A 114 -15.41 -0.37 -7.88
CA ASN A 114 -16.73 0.00 -8.41
C ASN A 114 -16.63 0.73 -9.75
N ILE A 115 -15.71 1.67 -9.90
CA ILE A 115 -15.48 2.36 -11.18
C ILE A 115 -15.09 1.36 -12.26
N LYS A 116 -14.14 0.48 -11.97
CA LYS A 116 -13.68 -0.54 -12.92
C LYS A 116 -14.80 -1.46 -13.37
N ARG A 117 -15.67 -1.86 -12.44
CA ARG A 117 -16.82 -2.70 -12.74
C ARG A 117 -17.82 -1.99 -13.65
N LEU A 118 -18.14 -0.73 -13.38
CA LEU A 118 -19.04 0.07 -14.21
C LEU A 118 -18.50 0.25 -15.63
N ARG A 119 -17.18 0.41 -15.79
CA ARG A 119 -16.54 0.49 -17.11
C ARG A 119 -16.68 -0.80 -17.89
N ASN A 120 -16.60 -1.95 -17.22
CA ASN A 120 -16.69 -3.25 -17.87
C ASN A 120 -18.14 -3.62 -18.22
N ASP A 121 -19.13 -3.04 -17.53
CA ASP A 121 -20.55 -3.27 -17.77
C ASP A 121 -21.09 -2.42 -18.92
N ASN A 122 -20.31 -1.46 -19.40
CA ASN A 122 -20.65 -0.65 -20.56
C ASN A 122 -19.91 -1.18 -21.80
#